data_0ca51e681f9ebc071cd95f1029085312
#
_entry.id   0ca51e681f9ebc071cd95f1029085312
#
_cell.length_a   1.000
_cell.length_b   1.000
_cell.length_c   1.000
_cell.angle_alpha   90.00
_cell.angle_beta   90.00
_cell.angle_gamma   90.00
#
_symmetry.space_group_name_H-M   'P 1'
#
loop_
_entity.id
_entity.type
_entity.pdbx_description
1 polymer ?
#
loop_
_entity_poly.entity_id
_entity_poly.type
_entity_poly.pdbx_seq_one_letter_code
_entity_poly.pdbx_strand_id
1 'polypeptide(L)'
;MTITFRFMNKTDRYGRDTLRYDISHTDRQGSKQRKFVSTGIKAPKKDIDSKNWRVKKSNPNQLELNKALEDAREKIHTALNRFETKQFTYNQVVSYLKGEIDYGSVDKYIDSVIKESRTSYTYNDYKSILGAFKKHLNIPLDQQVTFTEFSSYEVLDRFKRSAINNGIAGTTINSYFNKIRAVLNDAYNKGYIYEKFILQRGLKVASRPSRKIETITPEEFEKAIMKVDNIYDAQALALYLLMFGLRGMYLTDIVALKDAEFKHNDFNTKDPYLDIFNDGEKYIIHRRVKTKNSANDDLIIRLDDNIPYLINQTKRLFDITHSGRGIISENPLALFDYDLTDNIKHKNVWDVYQRRVKKLLGYSYQTARKTYNTFATELEVSNTIRDILLGHAPQSINERHYINRRTIKISEKVQEAHTEILEDFRFDHLANLLYFKMLSFVTDDELKDAIEIIKEITRK
;
A
#
# COMPACT_ATOMS: atom_id res chain seq x y z
N MET A 1 34.55 12.00 14.41
CA MET A 1 33.65 11.89 15.58
C MET A 1 34.48 11.53 16.80
N THR A 2 34.11 12.03 18.00
CA THR A 2 34.70 11.61 19.28
C THR A 2 33.58 11.18 20.22
N ILE A 3 33.85 10.10 20.98
CA ILE A 3 32.97 9.61 22.03
C ILE A 3 33.79 9.40 23.28
N THR A 4 33.41 10.08 24.36
CA THR A 4 34.12 9.99 25.64
C THR A 4 33.11 9.76 26.77
N PHE A 5 33.60 9.31 27.92
CA PHE A 5 32.79 9.28 29.13
C PHE A 5 32.78 10.64 29.83
N ARG A 6 31.66 10.98 30.47
CA ARG A 6 31.49 12.17 31.30
C ARG A 6 30.49 11.94 32.42
N PHE A 7 30.73 12.52 33.59
CA PHE A 7 29.75 12.53 34.67
C PHE A 7 28.61 13.51 34.39
N MET A 8 27.39 13.17 34.80
CA MET A 8 26.21 14.03 34.64
C MET A 8 26.14 15.20 35.62
N ASN A 9 27.04 15.28 36.60
CA ASN A 9 27.01 16.25 37.70
C ASN A 9 25.63 16.31 38.43
N LYS A 10 24.96 15.18 38.52
CA LYS A 10 23.71 15.03 39.24
C LYS A 10 23.80 13.77 40.08
N THR A 11 24.08 13.96 41.34
CA THR A 11 24.29 12.90 42.32
C THR A 11 22.94 12.39 42.84
N ASP A 12 22.78 11.08 42.94
CA ASP A 12 21.60 10.47 43.53
C ASP A 12 21.63 10.48 45.05
N ARG A 13 20.56 10.07 45.75
CA ARG A 13 20.46 10.02 47.20
C ARG A 13 21.52 9.15 47.89
N TYR A 14 22.23 8.33 47.14
CA TYR A 14 23.32 7.46 47.62
C TYR A 14 24.71 8.01 47.28
N GLY A 15 24.82 9.24 46.86
CA GLY A 15 26.08 9.86 46.51
C GLY A 15 26.72 9.36 45.21
N ARG A 16 25.94 8.75 44.32
CA ARG A 16 26.41 8.21 43.03
C ARG A 16 26.06 9.13 41.89
N ASP A 17 27.01 9.41 41.02
CA ASP A 17 26.81 10.12 39.78
C ASP A 17 26.57 9.13 38.62
N THR A 18 25.72 9.50 37.65
CA THR A 18 25.49 8.72 36.44
C THR A 18 26.54 9.07 35.38
N LEU A 19 27.19 8.06 34.83
CA LEU A 19 28.08 8.20 33.70
C LEU A 19 27.27 8.32 32.40
N ARG A 20 27.75 9.14 31.47
CA ARG A 20 27.16 9.32 30.13
C ARG A 20 28.22 9.25 29.05
N TYR A 21 27.81 8.87 27.85
CA TYR A 21 28.58 9.10 26.65
C TYR A 21 28.45 10.57 26.25
N ASP A 22 29.57 11.23 25.99
CA ASP A 22 29.66 12.57 25.41
C ASP A 22 30.09 12.40 23.95
N ILE A 23 29.13 12.56 23.04
CA ILE A 23 29.27 12.28 21.61
C ILE A 23 29.39 13.61 20.89
N SER A 24 30.51 13.88 20.23
CA SER A 24 30.68 15.07 19.41
C SER A 24 31.13 14.74 18.00
N HIS A 25 30.57 15.45 17.04
CA HIS A 25 30.87 15.32 15.64
C HIS A 25 30.87 16.69 14.96
N THR A 26 31.85 16.93 14.10
CA THR A 26 31.87 18.08 13.20
C THR A 26 31.69 17.53 11.77
N ASP A 27 30.65 17.99 11.08
CA ASP A 27 30.41 17.58 9.70
C ASP A 27 31.40 18.26 8.73
N ARG A 28 31.27 17.90 7.44
CA ARG A 28 32.17 18.48 6.40
C ARG A 28 31.95 19.97 6.16
N GLN A 29 30.81 20.51 6.61
CA GLN A 29 30.46 21.92 6.49
C GLN A 29 30.88 22.73 7.72
N GLY A 30 31.51 22.07 8.71
CA GLY A 30 31.97 22.71 9.96
C GLY A 30 30.91 22.82 11.04
N SER A 31 29.70 22.28 10.82
CA SER A 31 28.63 22.27 11.82
C SER A 31 28.92 21.26 12.93
N LYS A 32 28.89 21.75 14.17
CA LYS A 32 29.20 20.96 15.38
C LYS A 32 27.92 20.40 15.98
N GLN A 33 27.85 19.09 16.08
CA GLN A 33 26.77 18.36 16.77
C GLN A 33 27.31 17.72 18.04
N ARG A 34 26.59 17.85 19.17
CA ARG A 34 26.94 17.22 20.43
C ARG A 34 25.71 16.65 21.12
N LYS A 35 25.81 15.42 21.58
CA LYS A 35 24.74 14.75 22.34
C LYS A 35 25.32 14.00 23.54
N PHE A 36 24.51 13.90 24.59
CA PHE A 36 24.81 13.17 25.79
C PHE A 36 23.84 12.00 25.95
N VAL A 37 24.37 10.81 26.17
CA VAL A 37 23.56 9.57 26.30
C VAL A 37 23.96 8.90 27.61
N SER A 38 22.98 8.52 28.44
CA SER A 38 23.27 7.82 29.69
C SER A 38 23.83 6.42 29.41
N THR A 39 24.85 6.02 30.16
CA THR A 39 25.35 4.65 30.10
C THR A 39 24.58 3.70 31.00
N GLY A 40 23.73 4.20 31.91
CA GLY A 40 23.12 3.44 33.00
C GLY A 40 24.04 3.17 34.19
N ILE A 41 25.34 3.40 34.05
CA ILE A 41 26.36 3.15 35.10
C ILE A 41 26.31 4.28 36.14
N LYS A 42 26.13 3.90 37.42
CA LYS A 42 26.11 4.84 38.56
C LYS A 42 27.21 4.49 39.54
N ALA A 43 28.11 5.43 39.80
CA ALA A 43 29.17 5.26 40.78
C ALA A 43 29.54 6.58 41.42
N PRO A 44 30.06 6.60 42.66
CA PRO A 44 30.60 7.81 43.26
C PRO A 44 31.80 8.33 42.44
N LYS A 45 31.79 9.60 42.06
CA LYS A 45 32.85 10.22 41.25
C LYS A 45 34.25 10.04 41.84
N LYS A 46 34.39 10.05 43.16
CA LYS A 46 35.63 9.81 43.88
C LYS A 46 36.24 8.43 43.72
N ASP A 47 35.36 7.44 43.39
CA ASP A 47 35.77 6.04 43.25
C ASP A 47 36.16 5.67 41.83
N ILE A 48 35.98 6.57 40.85
CA ILE A 48 36.37 6.36 39.46
C ILE A 48 37.68 7.16 39.17
N ASP A 49 38.67 6.44 38.66
CA ASP A 49 39.83 7.05 38.04
C ASP A 49 39.41 7.58 36.65
N SER A 50 39.25 8.90 36.54
CA SER A 50 38.82 9.58 35.33
C SER A 50 39.84 9.51 34.18
N LYS A 51 41.09 9.16 34.46
CA LYS A 51 42.15 9.00 33.43
C LYS A 51 41.98 7.67 32.70
N ASN A 52 41.73 6.62 33.48
CA ASN A 52 41.62 5.27 32.95
C ASN A 52 40.18 4.73 32.91
N TRP A 53 39.25 5.52 33.45
CA TRP A 53 37.83 5.11 33.60
C TRP A 53 37.67 3.73 34.24
N ARG A 54 38.36 3.53 35.36
CA ARG A 54 38.30 2.32 36.18
C ARG A 54 37.86 2.65 37.58
N VAL A 55 37.09 1.75 38.18
CA VAL A 55 36.68 1.86 39.57
C VAL A 55 37.80 1.42 40.49
N LYS A 56 38.08 2.19 41.51
CA LYS A 56 39.15 1.93 42.51
C LYS A 56 38.82 0.66 43.32
N LYS A 57 39.86 -0.05 43.75
CA LYS A 57 39.75 -1.27 44.56
C LYS A 57 39.00 -1.09 45.88
N SER A 58 38.90 0.15 46.39
CA SER A 58 38.18 0.49 47.62
C SER A 58 36.63 0.42 47.48
N ASN A 59 36.10 0.35 46.24
CA ASN A 59 34.66 0.26 46.04
C ASN A 59 34.20 -1.21 46.14
N PRO A 60 33.20 -1.56 46.96
CA PRO A 60 32.76 -2.92 47.17
C PRO A 60 32.20 -3.56 45.88
N ASN A 61 31.68 -2.78 44.93
CA ASN A 61 31.12 -3.25 43.64
C ASN A 61 32.12 -3.08 42.47
N GLN A 62 33.41 -3.03 42.78
CA GLN A 62 34.49 -2.74 41.81
C GLN A 62 34.43 -3.68 40.59
N LEU A 63 34.25 -4.97 40.80
CA LEU A 63 34.27 -5.96 39.72
C LEU A 63 33.09 -5.79 38.73
N GLU A 64 31.90 -5.63 39.28
CA GLU A 64 30.68 -5.44 38.47
C GLU A 64 30.71 -4.13 37.69
N LEU A 65 31.10 -3.03 38.37
CA LEU A 65 31.21 -1.72 37.74
C LEU A 65 32.32 -1.64 36.69
N ASN A 66 33.45 -2.31 36.91
CA ASN A 66 34.50 -2.39 35.90
C ASN A 66 34.07 -3.19 34.69
N LYS A 67 33.33 -4.30 34.85
CA LYS A 67 32.76 -5.05 33.76
C LYS A 67 31.79 -4.19 32.93
N ALA A 68 30.90 -3.47 33.63
CA ALA A 68 29.96 -2.55 32.96
C ALA A 68 30.67 -1.43 32.20
N LEU A 69 31.79 -0.93 32.71
CA LEU A 69 32.65 0.08 32.03
C LEU A 69 33.38 -0.51 30.82
N GLU A 70 33.80 -1.77 30.86
CA GLU A 70 34.39 -2.47 29.72
C GLU A 70 33.36 -2.69 28.63
N ASP A 71 32.15 -3.19 28.96
CA ASP A 71 31.04 -3.34 28.03
C ASP A 71 30.67 -1.99 27.38
N ALA A 72 30.69 -0.91 28.14
CA ALA A 72 30.42 0.42 27.62
C ALA A 72 31.52 0.93 26.68
N ARG A 73 32.80 0.58 26.92
CA ARG A 73 33.92 0.88 26.01
C ARG A 73 33.82 0.09 24.72
N GLU A 74 33.49 -1.18 24.79
CA GLU A 74 33.29 -2.02 23.62
C GLU A 74 32.18 -1.44 22.71
N LYS A 75 31.09 -0.94 23.33
CA LYS A 75 30.05 -0.20 22.59
C LYS A 75 30.58 1.06 21.92
N ILE A 76 31.46 1.83 22.57
CA ILE A 76 32.13 3.01 21.97
C ILE A 76 32.99 2.58 20.78
N HIS A 77 33.83 1.56 20.95
CA HIS A 77 34.69 1.08 19.88
C HIS A 77 33.88 0.57 18.67
N THR A 78 32.83 -0.19 18.93
CA THR A 78 31.92 -0.65 17.90
C THR A 78 31.24 0.49 17.16
N ALA A 79 30.75 1.50 17.91
CA ALA A 79 30.10 2.67 17.34
C ALA A 79 31.04 3.52 16.48
N LEU A 80 32.28 3.75 16.95
CA LEU A 80 33.29 4.50 16.19
C LEU A 80 33.72 3.75 14.93
N ASN A 81 34.03 2.46 15.04
CA ASN A 81 34.41 1.65 13.89
C ASN A 81 33.30 1.63 12.82
N ARG A 82 32.05 1.45 13.23
CA ARG A 82 30.91 1.49 12.30
C ARG A 82 30.67 2.88 11.70
N PHE A 83 31.01 3.94 12.43
CA PHE A 83 30.95 5.30 11.89
C PHE A 83 32.10 5.55 10.87
N GLU A 84 33.31 5.16 11.18
CA GLU A 84 34.48 5.29 10.31
C GLU A 84 34.35 4.48 9.02
N THR A 85 33.80 3.27 9.13
CA THR A 85 33.49 2.40 7.98
C THR A 85 32.19 2.80 7.27
N LYS A 86 31.60 3.93 7.64
CA LYS A 86 30.39 4.47 7.04
C LYS A 86 29.14 3.57 7.17
N GLN A 87 29.16 2.64 8.09
CA GLN A 87 28.02 1.80 8.41
C GLN A 87 27.00 2.50 9.31
N PHE A 88 27.44 3.47 10.12
CA PHE A 88 26.59 4.28 10.97
C PHE A 88 26.68 5.76 10.61
N THR A 89 25.53 6.45 10.65
CA THR A 89 25.43 7.90 10.69
C THR A 89 25.59 8.39 12.13
N TYR A 90 25.77 9.71 12.33
CA TYR A 90 25.83 10.30 13.67
C TYR A 90 24.61 9.94 14.54
N ASN A 91 23.40 10.03 13.98
CA ASN A 91 22.18 9.72 14.72
C ASN A 91 22.09 8.23 15.08
N GLN A 92 22.60 7.35 14.25
CA GLN A 92 22.66 5.91 14.55
C GLN A 92 23.66 5.58 15.64
N VAL A 93 24.82 6.26 15.68
CA VAL A 93 25.73 6.14 16.81
C VAL A 93 25.06 6.53 18.11
N VAL A 94 24.32 7.64 18.11
CA VAL A 94 23.57 8.11 19.30
C VAL A 94 22.53 7.07 19.74
N SER A 95 21.76 6.54 18.82
CA SER A 95 20.71 5.54 19.11
C SER A 95 21.28 4.19 19.53
N TYR A 96 22.37 3.75 18.92
CA TYR A 96 23.08 2.53 19.33
C TYR A 96 23.62 2.64 20.76
N LEU A 97 24.21 3.77 21.12
CA LEU A 97 24.71 4.00 22.49
C LEU A 97 23.60 4.13 23.53
N LYS A 98 22.42 4.57 23.13
CA LYS A 98 21.22 4.57 23.97
C LYS A 98 20.66 3.16 24.20
N GLY A 99 21.03 2.20 23.37
CA GLY A 99 20.42 0.88 23.36
C GLY A 99 19.00 0.85 22.80
N GLU A 100 18.60 1.94 22.12
CA GLU A 100 17.26 2.08 21.58
C GLU A 100 17.06 1.23 20.33
N ILE A 101 18.11 1.02 19.53
CA ILE A 101 18.00 0.21 18.31
C ILE A 101 19.37 -0.36 17.92
N ASP A 102 19.40 -1.66 17.64
CA ASP A 102 20.46 -2.31 16.88
C ASP A 102 20.08 -2.20 15.39
N TYR A 103 20.50 -1.12 14.74
CA TYR A 103 20.19 -0.85 13.33
C TYR A 103 21.00 -1.73 12.35
N GLY A 104 21.76 -2.69 12.84
CA GLY A 104 22.48 -3.62 11.98
C GLY A 104 21.62 -4.63 11.24
N SER A 105 20.31 -4.69 11.56
CA SER A 105 19.39 -5.74 11.08
C SER A 105 18.22 -5.16 10.30
N VAL A 106 18.00 -5.73 9.10
CA VAL A 106 16.84 -5.43 8.25
C VAL A 106 15.55 -5.87 8.94
N ASP A 107 15.59 -6.96 9.70
CA ASP A 107 14.45 -7.47 10.48
C ASP A 107 13.92 -6.40 11.43
N LYS A 108 14.79 -5.86 12.27
CA LYS A 108 14.41 -4.81 13.24
C LYS A 108 13.98 -3.54 12.55
N TYR A 109 14.63 -3.17 11.43
CA TYR A 109 14.23 -2.01 10.65
C TYR A 109 12.81 -2.13 10.11
N ILE A 110 12.46 -3.28 9.55
CA ILE A 110 11.12 -3.53 9.04
C ILE A 110 10.11 -3.56 10.20
N ASP A 111 10.39 -4.28 11.30
CA ASP A 111 9.46 -4.48 12.40
C ASP A 111 9.26 -3.22 13.29
N SER A 112 10.16 -2.24 13.24
CA SER A 112 10.02 -0.97 13.95
C SER A 112 9.68 0.18 13.00
N VAL A 113 10.66 0.61 12.17
CA VAL A 113 10.58 1.83 11.39
C VAL A 113 9.56 1.77 10.26
N ILE A 114 9.53 0.65 9.52
CA ILE A 114 8.56 0.47 8.43
C ILE A 114 7.16 0.30 8.98
N LYS A 115 7.00 -0.49 10.04
CA LYS A 115 5.71 -0.74 10.68
C LYS A 115 5.05 0.54 11.16
N GLU A 116 5.81 1.47 11.72
CA GLU A 116 5.30 2.76 12.23
C GLU A 116 5.08 3.80 11.13
N SER A 117 5.93 3.79 10.08
CA SER A 117 5.96 4.85 9.07
C SER A 117 5.21 4.52 7.78
N ARG A 118 4.74 3.30 7.59
CA ARG A 118 4.10 2.83 6.36
C ARG A 118 2.77 2.15 6.64
N THR A 119 1.98 1.95 5.58
CA THR A 119 0.72 1.20 5.68
C THR A 119 0.99 -0.26 6.06
N SER A 120 0.04 -0.91 6.74
CA SER A 120 0.10 -2.34 7.08
C SER A 120 0.34 -3.22 5.85
N TYR A 121 -0.19 -2.83 4.69
CA TYR A 121 0.07 -3.53 3.42
C TYR A 121 1.56 -3.48 3.04
N THR A 122 2.18 -2.30 3.06
CA THR A 122 3.62 -2.12 2.73
C THR A 122 4.51 -2.86 3.73
N TYR A 123 4.18 -2.80 5.02
CA TYR A 123 4.88 -3.54 6.06
C TYR A 123 4.84 -5.05 5.80
N ASN A 124 3.66 -5.62 5.57
CA ASN A 124 3.49 -7.05 5.30
C ASN A 124 4.20 -7.48 4.01
N ASP A 125 4.20 -6.63 2.99
CA ASP A 125 4.88 -6.86 1.72
C ASP A 125 6.40 -6.93 1.90
N TYR A 126 6.99 -6.03 2.70
CA TYR A 126 8.41 -6.04 3.01
C TYR A 126 8.80 -7.18 3.95
N LYS A 127 7.95 -7.53 4.90
CA LYS A 127 8.14 -8.70 5.76
C LYS A 127 8.11 -10.00 4.96
N SER A 128 7.21 -10.08 3.97
CA SER A 128 7.12 -11.22 3.06
C SER A 128 8.40 -11.40 2.22
N ILE A 129 9.00 -10.33 1.69
CA ILE A 129 10.26 -10.45 0.95
C ILE A 129 11.43 -10.86 1.84
N LEU A 130 11.50 -10.35 3.08
CA LEU A 130 12.52 -10.79 4.03
C LEU A 130 12.37 -12.28 4.35
N GLY A 131 11.13 -12.77 4.53
CA GLY A 131 10.84 -14.19 4.69
C GLY A 131 11.25 -15.03 3.48
N ALA A 132 10.97 -14.55 2.26
CA ALA A 132 11.41 -15.21 1.03
C ALA A 132 12.94 -15.24 0.91
N PHE A 133 13.62 -14.15 1.26
CA PHE A 133 15.07 -14.03 1.27
C PHE A 133 15.69 -15.06 2.21
N LYS A 134 15.21 -15.12 3.45
CA LYS A 134 15.66 -16.13 4.44
C LYS A 134 15.43 -17.55 3.94
N LYS A 135 14.24 -17.85 3.45
CA LYS A 135 13.87 -19.17 2.94
C LYS A 135 14.81 -19.64 1.82
N HIS A 136 15.04 -18.80 0.82
CA HIS A 136 15.87 -19.17 -0.34
C HIS A 136 17.37 -19.25 -0.02
N LEU A 137 17.82 -18.61 1.06
CA LEU A 137 19.21 -18.68 1.51
C LEU A 137 19.41 -19.64 2.68
N ASN A 138 18.37 -20.37 3.09
CA ASN A 138 18.38 -21.28 4.25
C ASN A 138 18.81 -20.59 5.56
N ILE A 139 18.42 -19.31 5.72
CA ILE A 139 18.65 -18.56 6.97
C ILE A 139 17.49 -18.85 7.92
N PRO A 140 17.76 -19.26 9.17
CA PRO A 140 16.72 -19.47 10.18
C PRO A 140 15.84 -18.21 10.37
N LEU A 141 14.55 -18.40 10.64
CA LEU A 141 13.61 -17.27 10.75
C LEU A 141 13.94 -16.31 11.90
N ASP A 142 14.52 -16.82 12.98
CA ASP A 142 14.97 -16.09 14.16
C ASP A 142 16.32 -15.40 13.97
N GLN A 143 17.14 -15.87 13.02
CA GLN A 143 18.41 -15.22 12.68
C GLN A 143 18.16 -13.91 11.98
N GLN A 144 18.78 -12.85 12.47
CA GLN A 144 18.68 -11.52 11.88
C GLN A 144 19.56 -11.39 10.63
N VAL A 145 19.04 -10.68 9.63
CA VAL A 145 19.76 -10.35 8.39
C VAL A 145 20.31 -8.94 8.50
N THR A 146 21.60 -8.76 8.31
CA THR A 146 22.24 -7.44 8.32
C THR A 146 21.96 -6.68 7.02
N PHE A 147 22.05 -5.35 7.05
CA PHE A 147 21.95 -4.53 5.82
C PHE A 147 23.04 -4.88 4.82
N THR A 148 24.23 -5.23 5.29
CA THR A 148 25.34 -5.64 4.43
C THR A 148 25.01 -6.92 3.67
N GLU A 149 24.47 -7.93 4.33
CA GLU A 149 24.04 -9.18 3.69
C GLU A 149 22.89 -8.91 2.70
N PHE A 150 21.91 -8.09 3.10
CA PHE A 150 20.74 -7.78 2.30
C PHE A 150 21.02 -6.91 1.07
N SER A 151 22.20 -6.24 1.04
CA SER A 151 22.68 -5.42 -0.08
C SER A 151 23.82 -6.04 -0.89
N SER A 152 24.45 -7.10 -0.38
CA SER A 152 25.59 -7.76 -1.03
C SER A 152 25.19 -8.38 -2.36
N TYR A 153 25.92 -8.05 -3.42
CA TYR A 153 25.69 -8.65 -4.75
C TYR A 153 25.80 -10.19 -4.71
N GLU A 154 26.80 -10.72 -4.05
CA GLU A 154 27.02 -12.17 -3.98
C GLU A 154 25.86 -12.90 -3.28
N VAL A 155 25.35 -12.31 -2.18
CA VAL A 155 24.21 -12.86 -1.44
C VAL A 155 22.93 -12.76 -2.28
N LEU A 156 22.72 -11.64 -2.95
CA LEU A 156 21.58 -11.43 -3.85
C LEU A 156 21.63 -12.34 -5.08
N ASP A 157 22.81 -12.62 -5.63
CA ASP A 157 22.96 -13.56 -6.73
C ASP A 157 22.69 -15.01 -6.30
N ARG A 158 23.13 -15.41 -5.11
CA ARG A 158 22.75 -16.71 -4.51
C ARG A 158 21.24 -16.81 -4.31
N PHE A 159 20.62 -15.76 -3.76
CA PHE A 159 19.17 -15.68 -3.61
C PHE A 159 18.46 -15.85 -4.97
N LYS A 160 18.91 -15.13 -6.00
CA LYS A 160 18.39 -15.25 -7.37
C LYS A 160 18.46 -16.67 -7.89
N ARG A 161 19.64 -17.29 -7.81
CA ARG A 161 19.85 -18.67 -8.29
C ARG A 161 18.96 -19.66 -7.55
N SER A 162 18.88 -19.55 -6.23
CA SER A 162 18.00 -20.41 -5.43
C SER A 162 16.53 -20.22 -5.81
N ALA A 163 16.07 -18.96 -5.99
CA ALA A 163 14.69 -18.70 -6.41
C ALA A 163 14.39 -19.28 -7.80
N ILE A 164 15.32 -19.17 -8.75
CA ILE A 164 15.19 -19.78 -10.09
C ILE A 164 15.10 -21.31 -9.98
N ASN A 165 15.99 -21.93 -9.23
CA ASN A 165 16.03 -23.40 -9.05
C ASN A 165 14.75 -23.93 -8.37
N ASN A 166 14.11 -23.11 -7.53
CA ASN A 166 12.80 -23.42 -6.94
C ASN A 166 11.60 -23.06 -7.85
N GLY A 167 11.82 -22.77 -9.12
CA GLY A 167 10.77 -22.53 -10.10
C GLY A 167 10.05 -21.19 -9.98
N ILE A 168 10.60 -20.23 -9.23
CA ILE A 168 9.99 -18.90 -9.08
C ILE A 168 10.10 -18.15 -10.41
N ALA A 169 8.97 -17.60 -10.87
CA ALA A 169 8.92 -16.84 -12.13
C ALA A 169 9.82 -15.60 -12.08
N GLY A 170 10.51 -15.32 -13.21
CA GLY A 170 11.43 -14.18 -13.32
C GLY A 170 10.80 -12.83 -12.97
N THR A 171 9.52 -12.62 -13.31
CA THR A 171 8.76 -11.43 -12.91
C THR A 171 8.64 -11.29 -11.40
N THR A 172 8.42 -12.40 -10.68
CA THR A 172 8.34 -12.43 -9.21
C THR A 172 9.72 -12.14 -8.60
N ILE A 173 10.79 -12.73 -9.14
CA ILE A 173 12.17 -12.46 -8.68
C ILE A 173 12.52 -10.99 -8.88
N ASN A 174 12.20 -10.40 -10.03
CA ASN A 174 12.39 -8.97 -10.29
C ASN A 174 11.57 -8.08 -9.32
N SER A 175 10.35 -8.51 -8.98
CA SER A 175 9.55 -7.85 -7.94
C SER A 175 10.23 -7.91 -6.57
N TYR A 176 10.82 -9.04 -6.21
CA TYR A 176 11.59 -9.16 -4.97
C TYR A 176 12.76 -8.17 -4.93
N PHE A 177 13.55 -8.09 -6.00
CA PHE A 177 14.65 -7.12 -6.06
C PHE A 177 14.20 -5.67 -6.01
N ASN A 178 13.05 -5.33 -6.62
CA ASN A 178 12.49 -3.99 -6.51
C ASN A 178 12.08 -3.65 -5.06
N LYS A 179 11.55 -4.61 -4.31
CA LYS A 179 11.19 -4.44 -2.89
C LYS A 179 12.44 -4.34 -2.02
N ILE A 180 13.46 -5.18 -2.23
CA ILE A 180 14.76 -5.07 -1.56
C ILE A 180 15.35 -3.68 -1.77
N ARG A 181 15.36 -3.19 -3.02
CA ARG A 181 15.80 -1.84 -3.34
C ARG A 181 14.98 -0.77 -2.62
N ALA A 182 13.67 -0.95 -2.51
CA ALA A 182 12.81 0.02 -1.83
C ALA A 182 13.09 0.08 -0.33
N VAL A 183 13.27 -1.07 0.35
CA VAL A 183 13.66 -1.13 1.77
C VAL A 183 15.02 -0.48 2.00
N LEU A 184 16.02 -0.82 1.19
CA LEU A 184 17.37 -0.27 1.33
C LEU A 184 17.41 1.24 1.07
N ASN A 185 16.68 1.72 0.04
CA ASN A 185 16.63 3.15 -0.24
C ASN A 185 15.82 3.94 0.79
N ASP A 186 14.77 3.36 1.38
CA ASP A 186 14.07 3.96 2.53
C ASP A 186 15.02 4.06 3.74
N ALA A 187 15.78 3.01 4.02
CA ALA A 187 16.80 2.99 5.06
C ALA A 187 17.90 4.02 4.81
N TYR A 188 18.35 4.19 3.56
CA TYR A 188 19.30 5.23 3.18
C TYR A 188 18.74 6.64 3.41
N ASN A 189 17.52 6.90 2.95
CA ASN A 189 16.88 8.21 3.10
C ASN A 189 16.66 8.61 4.56
N LYS A 190 16.47 7.61 5.44
CA LYS A 190 16.32 7.81 6.88
C LYS A 190 17.65 7.75 7.64
N GLY A 191 18.77 7.59 6.94
CA GLY A 191 20.11 7.58 7.53
C GLY A 191 20.51 6.30 8.26
N TYR A 192 19.86 5.17 7.97
CA TYR A 192 20.20 3.86 8.55
C TYR A 192 21.36 3.18 7.83
N ILE A 193 21.50 3.44 6.55
CA ILE A 193 22.65 3.02 5.76
C ILE A 193 23.28 4.23 5.07
N TYR A 194 24.57 4.14 4.76
CA TYR A 194 25.34 5.27 4.25
C TYR A 194 25.25 5.41 2.73
N GLU A 195 25.15 4.32 2.02
CA GLU A 195 25.17 4.27 0.55
C GLU A 195 23.80 3.92 -0.01
N LYS A 196 23.41 4.64 -1.08
CA LYS A 196 22.18 4.34 -1.81
C LYS A 196 22.36 3.03 -2.57
N PHE A 197 21.43 2.11 -2.39
CA PHE A 197 21.47 0.83 -3.10
C PHE A 197 21.07 0.99 -4.56
N ILE A 198 21.94 0.56 -5.46
CA ILE A 198 21.70 0.51 -6.90
C ILE A 198 21.60 -0.94 -7.34
N LEU A 199 20.42 -1.31 -7.86
CA LEU A 199 20.18 -2.66 -8.35
C LEU A 199 21.02 -2.91 -9.63
N GLN A 200 21.98 -3.80 -9.54
CA GLN A 200 22.87 -4.15 -10.64
C GLN A 200 22.13 -4.95 -11.73
N ARG A 201 22.50 -4.71 -12.99
CA ARG A 201 21.86 -5.38 -14.15
C ARG A 201 21.93 -6.90 -14.07
N GLY A 202 23.02 -7.45 -13.57
CA GLY A 202 23.23 -8.90 -13.42
C GLY A 202 22.24 -9.61 -12.48
N LEU A 203 21.56 -8.87 -11.61
CA LEU A 203 20.52 -9.42 -10.74
C LEU A 203 19.15 -9.52 -11.42
N LYS A 204 18.92 -8.79 -12.51
CA LYS A 204 17.67 -8.89 -13.26
C LYS A 204 17.54 -10.23 -13.95
N VAL A 205 16.37 -10.82 -13.86
CA VAL A 205 16.03 -12.07 -14.56
C VAL A 205 15.22 -11.72 -15.79
N ALA A 206 15.52 -12.36 -16.93
CA ALA A 206 14.70 -12.22 -18.11
C ALA A 206 13.26 -12.63 -17.78
N SER A 207 12.32 -11.70 -17.91
CA SER A 207 10.93 -12.03 -17.81
C SER A 207 10.48 -12.64 -19.13
N ARG A 208 9.75 -13.76 -19.06
CA ARG A 208 9.04 -14.25 -20.24
C ARG A 208 8.09 -13.13 -20.71
N PRO A 209 7.84 -13.01 -22.03
CA PRO A 209 6.84 -12.07 -22.52
C PRO A 209 5.54 -12.28 -21.74
N SER A 210 4.83 -11.19 -21.45
CA SER A 210 3.61 -11.24 -20.67
C SER A 210 2.67 -12.31 -21.24
N ARG A 211 2.06 -13.10 -20.37
CA ARG A 211 0.96 -13.99 -20.78
C ARG A 211 -0.04 -13.16 -21.56
N LYS A 212 -0.75 -13.83 -22.53
CA LYS A 212 -1.90 -13.25 -23.22
C LYS A 212 -2.72 -12.45 -22.20
N ILE A 213 -3.05 -11.21 -22.54
CA ILE A 213 -3.88 -10.37 -21.67
C ILE A 213 -5.20 -11.10 -21.51
N GLU A 214 -5.52 -11.45 -20.28
CA GLU A 214 -6.78 -12.11 -19.94
C GLU A 214 -7.87 -11.03 -19.95
N THR A 215 -8.83 -11.16 -20.86
CA THR A 215 -10.01 -10.31 -21.00
C THR A 215 -11.24 -11.19 -21.01
N ILE A 216 -12.40 -10.64 -20.75
CA ILE A 216 -13.68 -11.33 -20.75
C ILE A 216 -14.53 -10.73 -21.84
N THR A 217 -15.09 -11.57 -22.71
CA THR A 217 -16.05 -11.13 -23.71
C THR A 217 -17.47 -11.03 -23.13
N PRO A 218 -18.38 -10.28 -23.77
CA PRO A 218 -19.78 -10.23 -23.36
C PRO A 218 -20.42 -11.64 -23.30
N GLU A 219 -20.12 -12.53 -24.25
CA GLU A 219 -20.64 -13.89 -24.29
C GLU A 219 -20.09 -14.77 -23.15
N GLU A 220 -18.85 -14.60 -22.78
CA GLU A 220 -18.27 -15.28 -21.61
C GLU A 220 -18.93 -14.82 -20.31
N PHE A 221 -19.23 -13.53 -20.20
CA PHE A 221 -19.92 -12.97 -19.04
C PHE A 221 -21.37 -13.44 -18.98
N GLU A 222 -22.09 -13.45 -20.12
CA GLU A 222 -23.44 -13.97 -20.24
C GLU A 222 -23.52 -15.46 -19.83
N LYS A 223 -22.57 -16.28 -20.29
CA LYS A 223 -22.45 -17.69 -19.87
C LYS A 223 -22.21 -17.82 -18.37
N ALA A 224 -21.49 -16.90 -17.77
CA ALA A 224 -21.26 -16.89 -16.32
C ALA A 224 -22.55 -16.55 -15.57
N ILE A 225 -23.35 -15.59 -16.04
CA ILE A 225 -24.67 -15.28 -15.47
C ILE A 225 -25.58 -16.52 -15.49
N MET A 226 -25.61 -17.27 -16.59
CA MET A 226 -26.39 -18.48 -16.68
C MET A 226 -25.98 -19.57 -15.69
N LYS A 227 -24.74 -19.59 -15.25
CA LYS A 227 -24.21 -20.53 -14.24
C LYS A 227 -24.46 -20.09 -12.79
N VAL A 228 -25.03 -18.91 -12.59
CA VAL A 228 -25.37 -18.42 -11.24
C VAL A 228 -26.48 -19.28 -10.65
N ASP A 229 -26.22 -19.91 -9.52
CA ASP A 229 -27.12 -20.80 -8.81
C ASP A 229 -27.46 -20.34 -7.39
N ASN A 230 -26.85 -19.26 -6.93
CA ASN A 230 -27.09 -18.68 -5.61
C ASN A 230 -26.81 -17.17 -5.59
N ILE A 231 -27.35 -16.49 -4.57
CA ILE A 231 -27.25 -15.03 -4.39
C ILE A 231 -25.81 -14.53 -4.29
N TYR A 232 -24.90 -15.31 -3.68
CA TYR A 232 -23.49 -14.89 -3.53
C TYR A 232 -22.72 -14.93 -4.85
N ASP A 233 -23.08 -15.82 -5.76
CA ASP A 233 -22.53 -15.88 -7.11
C ASP A 233 -23.03 -14.67 -7.91
N ALA A 234 -24.31 -14.31 -7.78
CA ALA A 234 -24.88 -13.10 -8.38
C ALA A 234 -24.19 -11.82 -7.89
N GLN A 235 -24.00 -11.69 -6.58
CA GLN A 235 -23.27 -10.57 -5.99
C GLN A 235 -21.83 -10.46 -6.50
N ALA A 236 -21.15 -11.59 -6.66
CA ALA A 236 -19.79 -11.61 -7.20
C ALA A 236 -19.72 -11.08 -8.64
N LEU A 237 -20.68 -11.46 -9.51
CA LEU A 237 -20.77 -10.93 -10.86
C LEU A 237 -21.21 -9.47 -10.90
N ALA A 238 -22.13 -9.05 -10.02
CA ALA A 238 -22.55 -7.65 -9.90
C ALA A 238 -21.38 -6.73 -9.55
N LEU A 239 -20.53 -7.14 -8.60
CA LEU A 239 -19.30 -6.39 -8.27
C LEU A 239 -18.36 -6.29 -9.47
N TYR A 240 -18.20 -7.36 -10.24
CA TYR A 240 -17.37 -7.33 -11.45
C TYR A 240 -17.92 -6.33 -12.48
N LEU A 241 -19.22 -6.39 -12.72
CA LEU A 241 -19.89 -5.53 -13.68
C LEU A 241 -19.83 -4.06 -13.26
N LEU A 242 -20.01 -3.77 -11.96
CA LEU A 242 -19.80 -2.42 -11.40
C LEU A 242 -18.38 -1.92 -11.58
N MET A 243 -17.39 -2.77 -11.34
CA MET A 243 -16.00 -2.40 -11.58
C MET A 243 -15.75 -2.02 -13.04
N PHE A 244 -16.34 -2.77 -13.98
CA PHE A 244 -16.26 -2.48 -15.40
C PHE A 244 -16.98 -1.16 -15.74
N GLY A 245 -18.25 -1.01 -15.37
CA GLY A 245 -19.07 0.18 -15.62
C GLY A 245 -18.52 1.46 -14.99
N LEU A 246 -17.81 1.34 -13.87
CA LEU A 246 -17.10 2.44 -13.23
C LEU A 246 -15.64 2.56 -13.75
N ARG A 247 -15.46 2.41 -15.08
CA ARG A 247 -14.21 2.63 -15.81
C ARG A 247 -13.05 1.75 -15.32
N GLY A 248 -13.35 0.49 -15.00
CA GLY A 248 -12.36 -0.46 -14.50
C GLY A 248 -11.78 -0.09 -13.12
N MET A 249 -12.58 0.46 -12.23
CA MET A 249 -12.18 0.70 -10.84
C MET A 249 -11.68 -0.60 -10.20
N TYR A 250 -10.75 -0.49 -9.27
CA TYR A 250 -10.40 -1.64 -8.42
C TYR A 250 -11.46 -1.86 -7.34
N LEU A 251 -11.55 -3.08 -6.84
CA LEU A 251 -12.48 -3.40 -5.76
C LEU A 251 -12.27 -2.51 -4.53
N THR A 252 -11.02 -2.13 -4.23
CA THR A 252 -10.69 -1.17 -3.17
C THR A 252 -11.25 0.22 -3.42
N ASP A 253 -11.36 0.65 -4.67
CA ASP A 253 -11.97 1.93 -5.03
C ASP A 253 -13.50 1.85 -4.90
N ILE A 254 -14.12 0.72 -5.31
CA ILE A 254 -15.57 0.49 -5.12
C ILE A 254 -15.96 0.56 -3.64
N VAL A 255 -15.16 -0.04 -2.76
CA VAL A 255 -15.38 0.03 -1.30
C VAL A 255 -15.20 1.46 -0.77
N ALA A 256 -14.27 2.22 -1.33
CA ALA A 256 -14.00 3.59 -0.92
C ALA A 256 -15.01 4.62 -1.48
N LEU A 257 -15.97 4.21 -2.30
CA LEU A 257 -17.02 5.13 -2.80
C LEU A 257 -17.89 5.75 -1.69
N LYS A 258 -17.90 5.19 -0.49
CA LYS A 258 -18.53 5.81 0.67
C LYS A 258 -17.97 7.22 0.98
N ASP A 259 -16.70 7.46 0.66
CA ASP A 259 -16.01 8.73 0.86
C ASP A 259 -15.99 9.58 -0.42
N ALA A 260 -16.64 9.14 -1.50
CA ALA A 260 -16.70 9.89 -2.74
C ALA A 260 -17.65 11.07 -2.63
N GLU A 261 -17.28 12.17 -3.25
CA GLU A 261 -18.16 13.30 -3.41
C GLU A 261 -19.15 13.04 -4.54
N PHE A 262 -20.43 13.23 -4.24
CA PHE A 262 -21.51 13.25 -5.22
C PHE A 262 -21.87 14.69 -5.54
N LYS A 263 -21.71 15.09 -6.78
CA LYS A 263 -22.10 16.41 -7.26
C LYS A 263 -23.29 16.26 -8.19
N HIS A 264 -24.37 16.94 -7.82
CA HIS A 264 -25.51 17.19 -8.66
C HIS A 264 -25.50 18.68 -8.99
N ASN A 265 -25.65 19.02 -10.26
CA ASN A 265 -25.72 20.41 -10.66
C ASN A 265 -27.10 20.98 -10.32
N ASP A 266 -27.29 21.37 -9.06
CA ASP A 266 -28.42 22.17 -8.65
C ASP A 266 -28.05 23.68 -8.76
N PHE A 267 -28.77 24.44 -9.52
CA PHE A 267 -28.55 25.86 -9.88
C PHE A 267 -28.27 26.79 -8.70
N ASN A 268 -28.38 26.35 -7.47
CA ASN A 268 -28.34 27.20 -6.27
C ASN A 268 -27.03 27.14 -5.46
N THR A 269 -26.03 26.37 -5.87
CA THR A 269 -24.77 26.27 -5.10
C THR A 269 -23.64 27.06 -5.77
N LYS A 270 -23.09 28.03 -5.06
CA LYS A 270 -21.87 28.79 -5.45
C LYS A 270 -20.61 27.93 -5.26
N ASP A 271 -20.57 26.71 -5.79
CA ASP A 271 -19.38 25.88 -5.74
C ASP A 271 -18.50 26.22 -6.97
N PRO A 272 -17.23 26.65 -6.81
CA PRO A 272 -16.35 26.99 -7.93
C PRO A 272 -16.04 25.79 -8.86
N TYR A 273 -16.50 24.60 -8.52
CA TYR A 273 -16.43 23.41 -9.35
C TYR A 273 -17.61 23.26 -10.33
N LEU A 274 -18.73 23.96 -10.08
CA LEU A 274 -19.98 23.80 -10.83
C LEU A 274 -19.94 24.41 -12.22
N ASP A 275 -19.08 25.41 -12.45
CA ASP A 275 -18.92 26.04 -13.77
C ASP A 275 -18.41 25.07 -14.87
N ILE A 276 -17.99 23.85 -14.48
CA ILE A 276 -17.46 22.86 -15.42
C ILE A 276 -18.36 21.65 -15.60
N PHE A 277 -19.45 21.51 -14.83
CA PHE A 277 -20.38 20.39 -14.96
C PHE A 277 -21.60 20.79 -15.78
N ASN A 278 -22.03 19.90 -16.67
CA ASN A 278 -23.24 20.12 -17.44
C ASN A 278 -24.48 20.05 -16.55
N ASP A 279 -25.48 20.85 -16.93
CA ASP A 279 -26.68 21.01 -16.16
C ASP A 279 -27.50 19.73 -16.06
N GLY A 280 -27.99 19.41 -14.87
CA GLY A 280 -28.81 18.21 -14.62
C GLY A 280 -28.05 16.88 -14.56
N GLU A 281 -26.74 16.85 -14.83
CA GLU A 281 -25.95 15.63 -14.81
C GLU A 281 -25.41 15.27 -13.42
N LYS A 282 -25.22 13.99 -13.16
CA LYS A 282 -24.72 13.46 -11.90
C LYS A 282 -23.29 12.94 -12.09
N TYR A 283 -22.41 13.29 -11.17
CA TYR A 283 -21.01 12.90 -11.21
C TYR A 283 -20.53 12.28 -9.91
N ILE A 284 -19.64 11.27 -10.01
CA ILE A 284 -18.83 10.81 -8.88
C ILE A 284 -17.45 11.43 -9.02
N ILE A 285 -16.98 12.09 -7.95
CA ILE A 285 -15.60 12.57 -7.83
C ILE A 285 -14.92 11.68 -6.79
N HIS A 286 -13.95 10.90 -7.22
CA HIS A 286 -13.28 9.92 -6.39
C HIS A 286 -11.76 9.98 -6.54
N ARG A 287 -11.06 10.02 -5.40
CA ARG A 287 -9.60 9.88 -5.38
C ARG A 287 -9.23 8.43 -5.17
N ARG A 288 -8.58 7.83 -6.16
CA ARG A 288 -8.23 6.41 -6.12
C ARG A 288 -7.37 6.07 -4.89
N VAL A 289 -7.74 5.03 -4.16
CA VAL A 289 -7.07 4.58 -2.94
C VAL A 289 -5.59 4.32 -3.15
N LYS A 290 -5.23 3.67 -4.27
CA LYS A 290 -3.84 3.32 -4.59
C LYS A 290 -2.92 4.53 -4.82
N THR A 291 -3.45 5.64 -5.33
CA THR A 291 -2.68 6.83 -5.71
C THR A 291 -2.96 8.05 -4.85
N LYS A 292 -3.77 7.91 -3.80
CA LYS A 292 -4.23 8.97 -2.90
C LYS A 292 -3.09 9.89 -2.42
N ASN A 293 -1.92 9.33 -2.15
CA ASN A 293 -0.77 10.07 -1.62
C ASN A 293 0.24 10.53 -2.70
N SER A 294 0.10 10.08 -3.95
CA SER A 294 1.09 10.32 -5.00
C SER A 294 0.57 11.14 -6.18
N ALA A 295 -0.73 11.24 -6.36
CA ALA A 295 -1.34 11.97 -7.44
C ALA A 295 -2.49 12.85 -6.90
N ASN A 296 -2.43 14.15 -7.20
CA ASN A 296 -3.52 15.10 -6.94
C ASN A 296 -4.55 15.07 -8.08
N ASP A 297 -4.88 13.88 -8.59
CA ASP A 297 -5.73 13.74 -9.75
C ASP A 297 -6.96 12.89 -9.41
N ASP A 298 -8.11 13.54 -9.31
CA ASP A 298 -9.38 12.89 -9.01
C ASP A 298 -9.95 12.25 -10.28
N LEU A 299 -10.52 11.06 -10.14
CA LEU A 299 -11.35 10.42 -11.16
C LEU A 299 -12.74 11.07 -11.10
N ILE A 300 -13.19 11.60 -12.23
CA ILE A 300 -14.52 12.19 -12.39
C ILE A 300 -15.30 11.30 -13.36
N ILE A 301 -16.40 10.73 -12.90
CA ILE A 301 -17.25 9.83 -13.69
C ILE A 301 -18.65 10.44 -13.76
N ARG A 302 -19.13 10.70 -14.97
CA ARG A 302 -20.54 10.96 -15.20
C ARG A 302 -21.31 9.65 -14.97
N LEU A 303 -22.41 9.73 -14.25
CA LEU A 303 -23.27 8.58 -13.98
C LEU A 303 -24.38 8.54 -15.02
N ASP A 304 -24.30 7.57 -15.89
CA ASP A 304 -25.42 7.17 -16.72
C ASP A 304 -26.46 6.43 -15.85
N ASP A 305 -27.73 6.50 -16.18
CA ASP A 305 -28.83 6.00 -15.34
C ASP A 305 -28.70 4.53 -14.93
N ASN A 306 -28.05 3.71 -15.75
CA ASN A 306 -27.86 2.29 -15.48
C ASN A 306 -26.87 1.99 -14.36
N ILE A 307 -25.88 2.86 -14.12
CA ILE A 307 -24.89 2.64 -13.05
C ILE A 307 -25.48 2.84 -11.66
N PRO A 308 -26.21 3.94 -11.34
CA PRO A 308 -26.94 4.07 -10.09
C PRO A 308 -27.94 2.96 -9.85
N TYR A 309 -28.61 2.53 -10.91
CA TYR A 309 -29.55 1.40 -10.84
C TYR A 309 -28.84 0.11 -10.44
N LEU A 310 -27.74 -0.25 -11.10
CA LEU A 310 -26.95 -1.44 -10.76
C LEU A 310 -26.37 -1.37 -9.33
N ILE A 311 -25.91 -0.18 -8.89
CA ILE A 311 -25.47 0.03 -7.52
C ILE A 311 -26.61 -0.28 -6.54
N ASN A 312 -27.79 0.25 -6.77
CA ASN A 312 -28.96 0.04 -5.92
C ASN A 312 -29.36 -1.44 -5.83
N GLN A 313 -29.42 -2.14 -6.97
CA GLN A 313 -29.77 -3.56 -7.00
C GLN A 313 -28.69 -4.40 -6.29
N THR A 314 -27.43 -4.07 -6.49
CA THR A 314 -26.33 -4.73 -5.80
C THR A 314 -26.41 -4.52 -4.29
N LYS A 315 -26.71 -3.29 -3.82
CA LYS A 315 -26.94 -3.00 -2.40
C LYS A 315 -28.05 -3.85 -1.80
N ARG A 316 -29.20 -3.96 -2.46
CA ARG A 316 -30.32 -4.80 -2.00
C ARG A 316 -29.91 -6.25 -1.81
N LEU A 317 -29.15 -6.82 -2.73
CA LEU A 317 -28.65 -8.19 -2.58
C LEU A 317 -27.70 -8.35 -1.40
N PHE A 318 -26.83 -7.36 -1.18
CA PHE A 318 -25.92 -7.39 -0.04
C PHE A 318 -26.66 -7.19 1.28
N ASP A 319 -27.73 -6.40 1.30
CA ASP A 319 -28.56 -6.20 2.48
C ASP A 319 -29.25 -7.50 2.90
N ILE A 320 -29.82 -8.25 1.97
CA ILE A 320 -30.43 -9.58 2.20
C ILE A 320 -29.42 -10.54 2.87
N THR A 321 -28.18 -10.60 2.38
CA THR A 321 -27.19 -11.56 2.87
C THR A 321 -26.43 -11.11 4.10
N HIS A 322 -26.43 -9.80 4.39
CA HIS A 322 -25.63 -9.19 5.45
C HIS A 322 -26.47 -8.34 6.41
N SER A 323 -27.78 -8.46 6.35
CA SER A 323 -28.71 -7.73 7.23
C SER A 323 -28.27 -7.80 8.71
N GLY A 324 -28.29 -6.64 9.37
CA GLY A 324 -27.91 -6.49 10.77
C GLY A 324 -26.38 -6.49 11.04
N ARG A 325 -25.52 -6.57 10.03
CA ARG A 325 -24.05 -6.51 10.21
C ARG A 325 -23.45 -5.11 10.09
N GLY A 326 -24.26 -4.08 9.79
CA GLY A 326 -23.79 -2.70 9.66
C GLY A 326 -22.75 -2.48 8.55
N ILE A 327 -22.77 -3.33 7.50
CA ILE A 327 -21.79 -3.29 6.42
C ILE A 327 -22.29 -2.58 5.17
N ILE A 328 -23.58 -2.31 5.07
CA ILE A 328 -24.17 -1.63 3.91
C ILE A 328 -24.17 -0.13 4.19
N SER A 329 -23.63 0.63 3.26
CA SER A 329 -23.56 2.09 3.37
C SER A 329 -24.93 2.74 3.18
N GLU A 330 -25.23 3.73 3.98
CA GLU A 330 -26.38 4.62 3.76
C GLU A 330 -26.18 5.57 2.56
N ASN A 331 -24.93 5.81 2.17
CA ASN A 331 -24.63 6.60 0.98
C ASN A 331 -25.17 5.92 -0.28
N PRO A 332 -25.99 6.60 -1.11
CA PRO A 332 -26.59 6.02 -2.31
C PRO A 332 -25.59 5.41 -3.30
N LEU A 333 -24.38 5.94 -3.33
CA LEU A 333 -23.34 5.53 -4.28
C LEU A 333 -22.38 4.49 -3.73
N ALA A 334 -22.35 4.26 -2.43
CA ALA A 334 -21.45 3.33 -1.79
C ALA A 334 -22.16 2.01 -1.49
N LEU A 335 -21.53 0.89 -1.84
CA LEU A 335 -22.06 -0.43 -1.52
C LEU A 335 -21.89 -0.77 -0.05
N PHE A 336 -20.78 -0.34 0.55
CA PHE A 336 -20.37 -0.77 1.88
C PHE A 336 -19.93 0.41 2.74
N ASP A 337 -20.19 0.29 4.02
CA ASP A 337 -19.69 1.20 5.06
C ASP A 337 -18.49 0.58 5.80
N TYR A 338 -17.43 0.28 5.06
CA TYR A 338 -16.20 -0.28 5.62
C TYR A 338 -15.14 0.77 5.84
N ASP A 339 -14.44 0.66 6.95
CA ASP A 339 -13.13 1.26 7.07
C ASP A 339 -12.09 0.36 6.39
N LEU A 340 -11.47 0.86 5.32
CA LEU A 340 -10.42 0.15 4.59
C LEU A 340 -9.17 -0.11 5.44
N THR A 341 -9.02 0.57 6.57
CA THR A 341 -7.91 0.35 7.52
C THR A 341 -8.10 -0.89 8.38
N ASP A 342 -9.33 -1.37 8.55
CA ASP A 342 -9.63 -2.59 9.31
C ASP A 342 -9.58 -3.86 8.42
N ASN A 343 -8.38 -4.15 7.91
CA ASN A 343 -8.14 -5.24 6.95
C ASN A 343 -8.48 -6.65 7.46
N ILE A 344 -8.58 -6.86 8.77
CA ILE A 344 -8.72 -8.20 9.36
C ILE A 344 -10.16 -8.71 9.24
N LYS A 345 -11.15 -7.86 9.51
CA LYS A 345 -12.58 -8.25 9.47
C LYS A 345 -13.10 -8.48 8.05
N HIS A 346 -12.57 -7.74 7.07
CA HIS A 346 -13.14 -7.69 5.73
C HIS A 346 -12.41 -8.58 4.71
N LYS A 347 -11.16 -8.97 4.99
CA LYS A 347 -10.40 -9.85 4.10
C LYS A 347 -11.14 -11.15 3.77
N ASN A 348 -11.78 -11.78 4.74
CA ASN A 348 -12.50 -13.03 4.52
C ASN A 348 -13.72 -12.85 3.59
N VAL A 349 -14.41 -11.72 3.65
CA VAL A 349 -15.54 -11.41 2.76
C VAL A 349 -15.04 -11.29 1.32
N TRP A 350 -13.95 -10.53 1.11
CA TRP A 350 -13.36 -10.33 -0.22
C TRP A 350 -12.80 -11.61 -0.82
N ASP A 351 -12.14 -12.45 -0.02
CA ASP A 351 -11.61 -13.72 -0.48
C ASP A 351 -12.72 -14.69 -0.93
N VAL A 352 -13.91 -14.60 -0.34
CA VAL A 352 -15.08 -15.37 -0.77
C VAL A 352 -15.53 -14.91 -2.16
N TYR A 353 -15.76 -13.61 -2.37
CA TYR A 353 -16.20 -13.08 -3.66
C TYR A 353 -15.13 -13.26 -4.75
N GLN A 354 -13.84 -13.11 -4.44
CA GLN A 354 -12.77 -13.39 -5.39
C GLN A 354 -12.75 -14.86 -5.86
N ARG A 355 -12.97 -15.80 -4.95
CA ARG A 355 -13.06 -17.22 -5.30
C ARG A 355 -14.27 -17.51 -6.18
N ARG A 356 -15.42 -16.87 -5.91
CA ARG A 356 -16.64 -17.03 -6.70
C ARG A 356 -16.48 -16.47 -8.11
N VAL A 357 -16.00 -15.26 -8.25
CA VAL A 357 -15.73 -14.67 -9.57
C VAL A 357 -14.76 -15.56 -10.37
N LYS A 358 -13.71 -16.07 -9.72
CA LYS A 358 -12.76 -16.97 -10.37
C LYS A 358 -13.40 -18.30 -10.78
N LYS A 359 -14.32 -18.84 -9.98
CA LYS A 359 -15.11 -20.05 -10.34
C LYS A 359 -15.98 -19.80 -11.56
N LEU A 360 -16.65 -18.65 -11.63
CA LEU A 360 -17.64 -18.33 -12.67
C LEU A 360 -16.98 -17.89 -13.98
N LEU A 361 -16.01 -16.99 -13.91
CA LEU A 361 -15.36 -16.35 -15.07
C LEU A 361 -13.99 -16.96 -15.41
N GLY A 362 -13.39 -17.76 -14.52
CA GLY A 362 -12.02 -18.25 -14.68
C GLY A 362 -10.92 -17.24 -14.26
N TYR A 363 -11.29 -16.01 -13.99
CA TYR A 363 -10.38 -14.88 -13.77
C TYR A 363 -10.64 -14.14 -12.45
N SER A 364 -9.74 -13.25 -12.07
CA SER A 364 -9.90 -12.41 -10.88
C SER A 364 -10.61 -11.09 -11.21
N TYR A 365 -11.06 -10.36 -10.19
CA TYR A 365 -11.62 -9.01 -10.35
C TYR A 365 -10.75 -8.03 -11.12
N GLN A 366 -9.42 -8.17 -11.05
CA GLN A 366 -8.49 -7.30 -11.80
C GLN A 366 -8.71 -7.36 -13.31
N THR A 367 -9.33 -8.44 -13.80
CA THR A 367 -9.65 -8.61 -15.21
C THR A 367 -10.69 -7.60 -15.69
N ALA A 368 -11.61 -7.11 -14.82
CA ALA A 368 -12.55 -6.06 -15.19
C ALA A 368 -11.86 -4.82 -15.76
N ARG A 369 -10.80 -4.37 -15.11
CA ARG A 369 -9.99 -3.24 -15.59
C ARG A 369 -9.21 -3.56 -16.86
N LYS A 370 -8.67 -4.76 -16.97
CA LYS A 370 -7.98 -5.19 -18.20
C LYS A 370 -8.95 -5.26 -19.38
N THR A 371 -10.14 -5.82 -19.16
CA THR A 371 -11.22 -5.89 -20.13
C THR A 371 -11.62 -4.49 -20.59
N TYR A 372 -11.93 -3.59 -19.65
CA TYR A 372 -12.26 -2.20 -19.98
C TYR A 372 -11.18 -1.52 -20.84
N ASN A 373 -9.90 -1.67 -20.45
CA ASN A 373 -8.79 -1.11 -21.22
C ASN A 373 -8.61 -1.75 -22.59
N THR A 374 -8.94 -3.04 -22.75
CA THR A 374 -8.86 -3.73 -24.03
C THR A 374 -9.93 -3.22 -24.97
N PHE A 375 -11.18 -3.12 -24.54
CA PHE A 375 -12.27 -2.52 -25.31
C PHE A 375 -11.95 -1.08 -25.73
N ALA A 376 -11.45 -0.24 -24.77
CA ALA A 376 -10.99 1.09 -25.11
C ALA A 376 -9.85 1.13 -26.15
N THR A 377 -9.05 0.07 -26.22
CA THR A 377 -7.95 -0.04 -27.21
C THR A 377 -8.49 -0.50 -28.56
N GLU A 378 -9.41 -1.45 -28.60
CA GLU A 378 -10.06 -1.98 -29.81
C GLU A 378 -10.92 -0.91 -30.49
N LEU A 379 -11.55 -0.03 -29.70
CA LEU A 379 -12.27 1.16 -30.18
C LEU A 379 -11.35 2.35 -30.54
N GLU A 380 -10.03 2.12 -30.59
CA GLU A 380 -9.03 3.14 -30.94
C GLU A 380 -9.09 4.42 -30.07
N VAL A 381 -9.61 4.33 -28.86
CA VAL A 381 -9.62 5.47 -27.92
C VAL A 381 -8.20 5.98 -27.67
N SER A 382 -8.00 7.27 -27.86
CA SER A 382 -6.66 7.89 -27.73
C SER A 382 -6.03 7.63 -26.36
N ASN A 383 -4.70 7.51 -26.30
CA ASN A 383 -3.98 7.24 -25.05
C ASN A 383 -4.32 8.24 -23.93
N THR A 384 -4.46 9.53 -24.27
CA THR A 384 -4.80 10.58 -23.29
C THR A 384 -6.20 10.36 -22.71
N ILE A 385 -7.20 10.08 -23.53
CA ILE A 385 -8.57 9.80 -23.08
C ILE A 385 -8.59 8.50 -22.24
N ARG A 386 -7.91 7.47 -22.71
CA ARG A 386 -7.80 6.18 -22.01
C ARG A 386 -7.14 6.31 -20.64
N ASP A 387 -6.08 7.11 -20.51
CA ASP A 387 -5.44 7.39 -19.22
C ASP A 387 -6.37 8.18 -18.28
N ILE A 388 -7.19 9.08 -18.83
CA ILE A 388 -8.22 9.80 -18.06
C ILE A 388 -9.31 8.83 -17.59
N LEU A 389 -9.86 8.02 -18.49
CA LEU A 389 -10.88 7.03 -18.17
C LEU A 389 -10.42 6.06 -17.07
N LEU A 390 -9.17 5.60 -17.15
CA LEU A 390 -8.58 4.70 -16.17
C LEU A 390 -8.07 5.41 -14.89
N GLY A 391 -8.14 6.74 -14.82
CA GLY A 391 -7.63 7.52 -13.68
C GLY A 391 -6.12 7.37 -13.50
N HIS A 392 -5.36 7.32 -14.59
CA HIS A 392 -3.91 7.34 -14.55
C HIS A 392 -3.40 8.78 -14.39
N ALA A 393 -2.32 8.94 -13.62
CA ALA A 393 -1.64 10.23 -13.54
C ALA A 393 -1.04 10.63 -14.90
N PRO A 394 -0.93 11.95 -15.21
CA PRO A 394 -0.32 12.43 -16.44
C PRO A 394 1.08 11.85 -16.62
N GLN A 395 1.34 11.29 -17.81
CA GLN A 395 2.61 10.62 -18.11
C GLN A 395 3.66 11.63 -18.61
N SER A 396 3.25 12.62 -19.39
CA SER A 396 4.14 13.59 -20.01
C SER A 396 4.19 14.94 -19.26
N ILE A 397 5.28 15.69 -19.45
CA ILE A 397 5.40 17.07 -18.96
C ILE A 397 4.31 17.96 -19.57
N ASN A 398 3.99 17.74 -20.84
CA ASN A 398 2.98 18.49 -21.56
C ASN A 398 1.58 18.31 -20.91
N GLU A 399 1.20 17.05 -20.61
CA GLU A 399 -0.06 16.77 -19.94
C GLU A 399 -0.13 17.34 -18.50
N ARG A 400 1.03 17.44 -17.82
CA ARG A 400 1.07 17.97 -16.44
C ARG A 400 0.91 19.48 -16.37
N HIS A 401 1.44 20.20 -17.34
CA HIS A 401 1.63 21.66 -17.24
C HIS A 401 0.83 22.45 -18.26
N TYR A 402 0.47 21.89 -19.42
CA TYR A 402 -0.16 22.61 -20.52
C TYR A 402 -1.57 22.15 -20.86
N ILE A 403 -2.02 21.00 -20.31
CA ILE A 403 -3.37 20.48 -20.58
C ILE A 403 -4.23 20.65 -19.34
N ASN A 404 -5.37 21.32 -19.48
CA ASN A 404 -6.39 21.37 -18.44
C ASN A 404 -7.15 20.02 -18.38
N ARG A 405 -6.56 19.04 -17.68
CA ARG A 405 -7.15 17.70 -17.55
C ARG A 405 -8.53 17.70 -16.93
N ARG A 406 -8.83 18.69 -16.09
CA ARG A 406 -10.11 18.80 -15.41
C ARG A 406 -11.24 19.02 -16.42
N THR A 407 -11.07 19.97 -17.34
CA THR A 407 -12.02 20.20 -18.43
C THR A 407 -12.17 19.00 -19.36
N ILE A 408 -11.04 18.31 -19.64
CA ILE A 408 -11.10 17.12 -20.51
C ILE A 408 -11.84 15.96 -19.82
N LYS A 409 -11.69 15.78 -18.52
CA LYS A 409 -12.34 14.68 -17.76
C LYS A 409 -13.86 14.70 -17.87
N ILE A 410 -14.45 15.86 -18.01
CA ILE A 410 -15.89 16.04 -18.16
C ILE A 410 -16.34 16.34 -19.60
N SER A 411 -15.40 16.32 -20.55
CA SER A 411 -15.71 16.60 -21.95
C SER A 411 -16.57 15.50 -22.56
N GLU A 412 -17.43 15.87 -23.53
CA GLU A 412 -18.21 14.92 -24.30
C GLU A 412 -17.38 13.79 -24.87
N LYS A 413 -16.16 14.07 -25.38
CA LYS A 413 -15.25 13.03 -25.92
C LYS A 413 -14.92 11.93 -24.93
N VAL A 414 -14.79 12.25 -23.65
CA VAL A 414 -14.51 11.24 -22.60
C VAL A 414 -15.78 10.47 -22.27
N GLN A 415 -16.94 11.14 -22.33
CA GLN A 415 -18.23 10.49 -22.09
C GLN A 415 -18.62 9.57 -23.26
N GLU A 416 -18.51 10.09 -24.49
CA GLU A 416 -18.75 9.30 -25.72
C GLU A 416 -17.87 8.04 -25.72
N ALA A 417 -16.56 8.18 -25.52
CA ALA A 417 -15.66 7.02 -25.44
C ALA A 417 -16.05 6.02 -24.32
N HIS A 418 -16.54 6.51 -23.17
CA HIS A 418 -17.03 5.64 -22.11
C HIS A 418 -18.31 4.91 -22.55
N THR A 419 -19.26 5.62 -23.11
CA THR A 419 -20.53 5.05 -23.60
C THR A 419 -20.27 4.00 -24.68
N GLU A 420 -19.43 4.28 -25.67
CA GLU A 420 -19.04 3.32 -26.72
C GLU A 420 -18.44 2.03 -26.12
N ILE A 421 -17.57 2.16 -25.09
CA ILE A 421 -17.00 0.99 -24.38
C ILE A 421 -18.08 0.17 -23.69
N LEU A 422 -19.07 0.83 -23.06
CA LEU A 422 -20.18 0.14 -22.40
C LEU A 422 -21.09 -0.56 -23.41
N GLU A 423 -21.39 0.10 -24.54
CA GLU A 423 -22.20 -0.45 -25.62
C GLU A 423 -21.53 -1.67 -26.27
N ASP A 424 -20.25 -1.57 -26.61
CA ASP A 424 -19.50 -2.67 -27.22
C ASP A 424 -19.38 -3.89 -26.29
N PHE A 425 -19.25 -3.65 -24.97
CA PHE A 425 -19.31 -4.70 -23.95
C PHE A 425 -20.76 -5.19 -23.70
N ARG A 426 -21.76 -4.59 -24.31
CA ARG A 426 -23.20 -4.91 -24.08
C ARG A 426 -23.60 -4.77 -22.61
N PHE A 427 -23.04 -3.74 -21.92
CA PHE A 427 -23.16 -3.56 -20.47
C PHE A 427 -24.61 -3.59 -19.99
N ASP A 428 -25.51 -2.85 -20.65
CA ASP A 428 -26.92 -2.75 -20.26
C ASP A 428 -27.64 -4.09 -20.37
N HIS A 429 -27.39 -4.81 -21.46
CA HIS A 429 -27.92 -6.15 -21.62
C HIS A 429 -27.49 -7.10 -20.51
N LEU A 430 -26.20 -7.10 -20.21
CA LEU A 430 -25.62 -7.96 -19.16
C LEU A 430 -26.09 -7.55 -17.76
N ALA A 431 -26.25 -6.27 -17.49
CA ALA A 431 -26.79 -5.76 -16.22
C ALA A 431 -28.24 -6.20 -16.03
N ASN A 432 -29.07 -6.04 -17.05
CA ASN A 432 -30.48 -6.48 -17.02
C ASN A 432 -30.61 -8.02 -16.87
N LEU A 433 -29.79 -8.78 -17.60
CA LEU A 433 -29.80 -10.24 -17.50
C LEU A 433 -29.39 -10.70 -16.10
N LEU A 434 -28.36 -10.09 -15.53
CA LEU A 434 -27.94 -10.37 -14.18
C LEU A 434 -29.02 -9.98 -13.17
N TYR A 435 -29.69 -8.85 -13.37
CA TYR A 435 -30.80 -8.41 -12.53
C TYR A 435 -31.96 -9.41 -12.52
N PHE A 436 -32.41 -9.88 -13.71
CA PHE A 436 -33.44 -10.92 -13.77
C PHE A 436 -33.01 -12.20 -13.04
N LYS A 437 -31.77 -12.58 -13.14
CA LYS A 437 -31.23 -13.71 -12.39
C LYS A 437 -31.24 -13.46 -10.86
N MET A 438 -30.95 -12.24 -10.43
CA MET A 438 -31.03 -11.84 -9.04
C MET A 438 -32.46 -11.93 -8.48
N LEU A 439 -33.46 -11.53 -9.25
CA LEU A 439 -34.86 -11.61 -8.84
C LEU A 439 -35.27 -13.02 -8.45
N SER A 440 -34.68 -14.06 -9.07
CA SER A 440 -34.96 -15.46 -8.73
C SER A 440 -34.53 -15.87 -7.30
N PHE A 441 -33.77 -15.04 -6.61
CA PHE A 441 -33.30 -15.27 -5.22
C PHE A 441 -34.04 -14.43 -4.19
N VAL A 442 -34.99 -13.59 -4.60
CA VAL A 442 -35.74 -12.66 -3.76
C VAL A 442 -37.06 -13.29 -3.33
N THR A 443 -37.58 -12.94 -2.17
CA THR A 443 -38.87 -13.45 -1.69
C THR A 443 -40.03 -12.85 -2.49
N ASP A 444 -41.23 -13.49 -2.44
CA ASP A 444 -42.40 -13.07 -3.20
C ASP A 444 -42.84 -11.61 -2.97
N ASP A 445 -42.64 -11.08 -1.78
CA ASP A 445 -42.99 -9.67 -1.47
C ASP A 445 -41.99 -8.69 -2.10
N GLU A 446 -40.68 -8.98 -2.04
CA GLU A 446 -39.66 -8.20 -2.73
C GLU A 446 -39.75 -8.31 -4.25
N LEU A 447 -40.29 -9.43 -4.78
CA LEU A 447 -40.56 -9.60 -6.18
C LEU A 447 -41.68 -8.68 -6.67
N LYS A 448 -42.72 -8.45 -5.86
CA LYS A 448 -43.80 -7.51 -6.18
C LYS A 448 -43.28 -6.05 -6.28
N ASP A 449 -42.45 -5.62 -5.33
CA ASP A 449 -41.84 -4.30 -5.36
C ASP A 449 -40.95 -4.12 -6.58
N ALA A 450 -40.14 -5.13 -6.92
CA ALA A 450 -39.29 -5.12 -8.10
C ALA A 450 -40.10 -5.06 -9.41
N ILE A 451 -41.22 -5.80 -9.50
CA ILE A 451 -42.12 -5.75 -10.64
C ILE A 451 -42.80 -4.39 -10.80
N GLU A 452 -43.14 -3.72 -9.69
CA GLU A 452 -43.69 -2.36 -9.76
C GLU A 452 -42.64 -1.35 -10.28
N ILE A 453 -41.41 -1.43 -9.82
CA ILE A 453 -40.29 -0.59 -10.32
C ILE A 453 -40.09 -0.83 -11.84
N ILE A 454 -40.08 -2.08 -12.29
CA ILE A 454 -39.98 -2.40 -13.73
C ILE A 454 -41.13 -1.79 -14.53
N LYS A 455 -42.36 -1.85 -14.01
CA LYS A 455 -43.51 -1.23 -14.65
C LYS A 455 -43.42 0.29 -14.74
N GLU A 456 -42.81 0.93 -13.76
CA GLU A 456 -42.54 2.38 -13.78
C GLU A 456 -41.48 2.76 -14.83
N ILE A 457 -40.41 1.98 -14.94
CA ILE A 457 -39.32 2.19 -15.93
C ILE A 457 -39.85 1.96 -17.37
N THR A 458 -40.66 0.95 -17.58
CA THR A 458 -41.23 0.63 -18.93
C THR A 458 -42.38 1.55 -19.33
N ARG A 459 -42.89 2.38 -18.45
CA ARG A 459 -43.91 3.39 -18.76
C ARG A 459 -43.36 4.77 -19.13
N LYS A 460 -42.06 4.98 -18.98
CA LYS A 460 -41.31 6.14 -19.45
C LYS A 460 -40.62 5.84 -20.79
#